data_36eb921f1a83eb39b2ed9ab4a49d809d
#
_entry.id   36eb921f1a83eb39b2ed9ab4a49d809d
#
_cell.length_a   1.000
_cell.length_b   1.000
_cell.length_c   1.000
_cell.angle_alpha   90.00
_cell.angle_beta   90.00
_cell.angle_gamma   90.00
#
_symmetry.space_group_name_H-M   'P 1'
#
loop_
_entity.id
_entity.type
_entity.pdbx_description
1 polymer ?
#
loop_
_entity_poly.entity_id
_entity_poly.type
_entity_poly.pdbx_seq_one_letter_code
_entity_poly.pdbx_strand_id
1 'polypeptide(L)'
;LPFDAQLERRSNVDKLLVLFTMMFLHIVDDYYLQGWLASAKQKSWWEKNAPDKLYKHDYIIALFMHSFSWSFMVMMPTTVYLLLHGRTWFPLLYVLNLVIHMIVDNMKANQHKINLIEDQLIHISQIIITWLIIISTV
;
A
#
# COMPACT_ATOMS: atom_id res chain seq x y z
N LEU A 1 37.30 9.08 -0.52
CA LEU A 1 36.21 9.92 0.03
C LEU A 1 36.39 10.10 1.52
N PRO A 2 36.22 11.30 2.07
CA PRO A 2 36.20 11.52 3.52
C PRO A 2 35.21 10.59 4.21
N PHE A 3 35.48 10.21 5.45
CA PHE A 3 34.64 9.26 6.21
C PHE A 3 33.16 9.72 6.31
N ASP A 4 32.94 11.02 6.55
CA ASP A 4 31.59 11.59 6.62
C ASP A 4 30.82 11.47 5.31
N ALA A 5 31.49 11.68 4.17
CA ALA A 5 30.88 11.50 2.84
C ALA A 5 30.53 10.04 2.53
N GLN A 6 31.29 9.09 3.10
CA GLN A 6 30.97 7.66 2.97
C GLN A 6 29.73 7.29 3.80
N LEU A 7 29.60 7.83 5.02
CA LEU A 7 28.44 7.61 5.88
C LEU A 7 27.15 8.21 5.26
N GLU A 8 27.23 9.42 4.76
CA GLU A 8 26.10 10.07 4.08
C GLU A 8 25.66 9.29 2.83
N ARG A 9 26.63 8.87 2.01
CA ARG A 9 26.35 8.06 0.84
C ARG A 9 25.65 6.74 1.21
N ARG A 10 26.11 6.07 2.26
CA ARG A 10 25.49 4.83 2.76
C ARG A 10 24.06 5.08 3.22
N SER A 11 23.83 6.11 4.01
CA SER A 11 22.50 6.50 4.47
C SER A 11 21.53 6.75 3.30
N ASN A 12 21.98 7.45 2.25
CA ASN A 12 21.15 7.71 1.07
C ASN A 12 20.84 6.42 0.29
N VAL A 13 21.79 5.49 0.18
CA VAL A 13 21.54 4.19 -0.44
C VAL A 13 20.53 3.38 0.35
N ASP A 14 20.61 3.37 1.68
CA ASP A 14 19.67 2.66 2.54
C ASP A 14 18.24 3.23 2.40
N LYS A 15 18.11 4.56 2.33
CA LYS A 15 16.80 5.23 2.10
C LYS A 15 16.20 4.85 0.75
N LEU A 16 16.99 4.82 -0.31
CA LEU A 16 16.53 4.39 -1.64
C LEU A 16 16.15 2.91 -1.66
N LEU A 17 16.91 2.05 -0.98
CA LEU A 17 16.56 0.63 -0.86
C LEU A 17 15.19 0.42 -0.20
N VAL A 18 14.88 1.21 0.84
CA VAL A 18 13.56 1.20 1.46
C VAL A 18 12.46 1.54 0.44
N LEU A 19 12.63 2.60 -0.36
CA LEU A 19 11.65 2.98 -1.38
C LEU A 19 11.44 1.87 -2.42
N PHE A 20 12.53 1.33 -2.97
CA PHE A 20 12.43 0.24 -3.95
C PHE A 20 11.77 -1.01 -3.37
N THR A 21 12.03 -1.32 -2.11
CA THR A 21 11.37 -2.45 -1.43
C THR A 21 9.89 -2.19 -1.24
N MET A 22 9.47 -0.97 -0.88
CA MET A 22 8.04 -0.59 -0.82
C MET A 22 7.36 -0.77 -2.17
N MET A 23 7.99 -0.31 -3.26
CA MET A 23 7.46 -0.45 -4.63
C MET A 23 7.34 -1.93 -5.03
N PHE A 24 8.34 -2.74 -4.71
CA PHE A 24 8.32 -4.17 -4.99
C PHE A 24 7.20 -4.88 -4.22
N LEU A 25 7.04 -4.59 -2.93
CA LEU A 25 6.00 -5.20 -2.11
C LEU A 25 4.59 -4.74 -2.52
N HIS A 26 4.44 -3.50 -3.01
CA HIS A 26 3.20 -3.06 -3.65
C HIS A 26 2.84 -3.95 -4.85
N ILE A 27 3.80 -4.22 -5.75
CA ILE A 27 3.57 -5.10 -6.89
C ILE A 27 3.23 -6.51 -6.43
N VAL A 28 3.94 -7.03 -5.44
CA VAL A 28 3.70 -8.37 -4.89
C VAL A 28 2.28 -8.49 -4.32
N ASP A 29 1.83 -7.53 -3.54
CA ASP A 29 0.48 -7.58 -2.95
C ASP A 29 -0.61 -7.41 -4.01
N ASP A 30 -0.49 -6.39 -4.87
CA ASP A 30 -1.54 -6.06 -5.85
C ASP A 30 -1.69 -7.07 -6.99
N TYR A 31 -0.61 -7.76 -7.37
CA TYR A 31 -0.65 -8.62 -8.56
C TYR A 31 -0.48 -10.10 -8.24
N TYR A 32 0.11 -10.46 -7.11
CA TYR A 32 0.40 -11.86 -6.80
C TYR A 32 -0.33 -12.38 -5.56
N LEU A 33 -0.49 -11.58 -4.52
CA LEU A 33 -1.04 -12.04 -3.24
C LEU A 33 -2.54 -11.83 -3.07
N GLN A 34 -3.17 -10.88 -3.78
CA GLN A 34 -4.58 -10.60 -3.56
C GLN A 34 -5.51 -11.79 -3.93
N GLY A 35 -5.09 -12.69 -4.84
CA GLY A 35 -5.80 -13.93 -5.16
C GLY A 35 -7.31 -13.72 -5.40
N TRP A 36 -8.16 -14.46 -4.66
CA TRP A 36 -9.60 -14.34 -4.73
C TRP A 36 -10.12 -12.94 -4.40
N LEU A 37 -9.43 -12.17 -3.56
CA LEU A 37 -9.83 -10.80 -3.20
C LEU A 37 -9.89 -9.88 -4.42
N ALA A 38 -9.14 -10.17 -5.49
CA ALA A 38 -9.22 -9.42 -6.75
C ALA A 38 -10.65 -9.41 -7.34
N SER A 39 -11.36 -10.52 -7.21
CA SER A 39 -12.76 -10.66 -7.64
C SER A 39 -13.72 -10.20 -6.54
N ALA A 40 -13.49 -10.62 -5.30
CA ALA A 40 -14.38 -10.36 -4.18
C ALA A 40 -14.52 -8.87 -3.80
N LYS A 41 -13.53 -8.03 -4.11
CA LYS A 41 -13.64 -6.57 -3.94
C LYS A 41 -14.55 -5.89 -4.96
N GLN A 42 -15.04 -6.62 -5.99
CA GLN A 42 -15.96 -6.12 -6.99
C GLN A 42 -17.41 -6.45 -6.59
N LYS A 43 -18.24 -5.44 -6.44
CA LYS A 43 -19.67 -5.60 -6.14
C LYS A 43 -20.39 -6.46 -7.21
N SER A 44 -20.05 -6.27 -8.48
CA SER A 44 -20.59 -7.02 -9.61
C SER A 44 -20.29 -8.52 -9.53
N TRP A 45 -19.19 -8.92 -8.92
CA TRP A 45 -18.86 -10.32 -8.70
C TRP A 45 -19.88 -10.99 -7.75
N TRP A 46 -20.25 -10.31 -6.66
CA TRP A 46 -21.26 -10.79 -5.69
C TRP A 46 -22.66 -10.82 -6.30
N GLU A 47 -23.03 -9.79 -7.06
CA GLU A 47 -24.31 -9.75 -7.77
C GLU A 47 -24.49 -10.93 -8.73
N LYS A 48 -23.39 -11.40 -9.34
CA LYS A 48 -23.41 -12.53 -10.26
C LYS A 48 -23.34 -13.90 -9.56
N ASN A 49 -22.47 -14.04 -8.54
CA ASN A 49 -22.11 -15.34 -7.98
C ASN A 49 -22.83 -15.65 -6.65
N ALA A 50 -23.31 -14.63 -5.94
CA ALA A 50 -24.04 -14.76 -4.68
C ALA A 50 -25.12 -13.65 -4.56
N PRO A 51 -26.20 -13.72 -5.39
CA PRO A 51 -27.16 -12.63 -5.53
C PRO A 51 -28.10 -12.43 -4.32
N ASP A 52 -28.00 -13.25 -3.29
CA ASP A 52 -28.80 -13.09 -2.07
C ASP A 52 -28.45 -11.76 -1.37
N LYS A 53 -29.48 -11.13 -0.80
CA LYS A 53 -29.36 -9.87 -0.05
C LYS A 53 -28.37 -9.98 1.11
N LEU A 54 -28.16 -11.17 1.65
CA LEU A 54 -27.20 -11.45 2.72
C LEU A 54 -25.79 -11.01 2.35
N TYR A 55 -25.37 -11.20 1.10
CA TYR A 55 -24.00 -10.96 0.61
C TYR A 55 -23.80 -9.57 -0.03
N LYS A 56 -24.84 -8.73 -0.01
CA LYS A 56 -24.86 -7.44 -0.73
C LYS A 56 -23.67 -6.51 -0.39
N HIS A 57 -23.11 -6.62 0.80
CA HIS A 57 -22.06 -5.74 1.31
C HIS A 57 -20.70 -6.42 1.52
N ASP A 58 -20.58 -7.70 1.17
CA ASP A 58 -19.37 -8.48 1.41
C ASP A 58 -18.15 -7.96 0.62
N TYR A 59 -18.38 -7.31 -0.52
CA TYR A 59 -17.32 -6.63 -1.27
C TYR A 59 -16.59 -5.55 -0.45
N ILE A 60 -17.25 -4.93 0.52
CA ILE A 60 -16.65 -3.91 1.40
C ILE A 60 -15.62 -4.56 2.32
N ILE A 61 -15.94 -5.73 2.85
CA ILE A 61 -15.00 -6.51 3.68
C ILE A 61 -13.80 -6.97 2.85
N ALA A 62 -14.05 -7.43 1.63
CA ALA A 62 -12.97 -7.82 0.71
C ALA A 62 -12.04 -6.65 0.35
N LEU A 63 -12.60 -5.46 0.10
CA LEU A 63 -11.84 -4.22 -0.08
C LEU A 63 -10.99 -3.89 1.15
N PHE A 64 -11.59 -3.96 2.34
CA PHE A 64 -10.88 -3.70 3.59
C PHE A 64 -9.72 -4.69 3.80
N MET A 65 -9.96 -5.98 3.63
CA MET A 65 -8.93 -7.01 3.84
C MET A 65 -7.77 -6.87 2.84
N HIS A 66 -8.09 -6.59 1.56
CA HIS A 66 -7.05 -6.31 0.58
C HIS A 66 -6.26 -5.05 0.94
N SER A 67 -6.93 -3.95 1.28
CA SER A 67 -6.27 -2.69 1.64
C SER A 67 -5.46 -2.79 2.92
N PHE A 68 -5.88 -3.63 3.87
CA PHE A 68 -5.12 -3.92 5.08
C PHE A 68 -3.82 -4.68 4.76
N SER A 69 -3.92 -5.73 3.92
CA SER A 69 -2.75 -6.48 3.45
C SER A 69 -1.76 -5.56 2.73
N TRP A 70 -2.25 -4.78 1.79
CA TRP A 70 -1.46 -3.83 1.02
C TRP A 70 -0.73 -2.81 1.91
N SER A 71 -1.46 -2.18 2.83
CA SER A 71 -0.87 -1.22 3.78
C SER A 71 0.23 -1.85 4.62
N PHE A 72 -0.01 -3.07 5.12
CA PHE A 72 0.98 -3.79 5.91
C PHE A 72 2.24 -4.08 5.09
N MET A 73 2.08 -4.61 3.87
CA MET A 73 3.20 -4.95 2.99
C MET A 73 4.02 -3.71 2.61
N VAL A 74 3.37 -2.63 2.20
CA VAL A 74 4.05 -1.39 1.79
C VAL A 74 4.75 -0.69 2.97
N MET A 75 4.14 -0.71 4.16
CA MET A 75 4.72 -0.07 5.35
C MET A 75 5.81 -0.91 6.04
N MET A 76 5.94 -2.20 5.73
CA MET A 76 6.91 -3.08 6.37
C MET A 76 8.36 -2.58 6.24
N PRO A 77 8.87 -2.19 5.06
CA PRO A 77 10.25 -1.72 4.91
C PRO A 77 10.53 -0.46 5.73
N THR A 78 9.60 0.48 5.75
CA THR A 78 9.73 1.72 6.54
C THR A 78 9.66 1.45 8.04
N THR A 79 8.84 0.51 8.47
CA THR A 79 8.75 0.10 9.88
C THR A 79 10.08 -0.50 10.35
N VAL A 80 10.65 -1.43 9.57
CA VAL A 80 11.96 -2.02 9.87
C VAL A 80 13.05 -0.93 9.90
N TYR A 81 13.04 -0.03 8.91
CA TYR A 81 13.99 1.08 8.84
C TYR A 81 13.92 1.97 10.10
N LEU A 82 12.72 2.36 10.53
CA LEU A 82 12.50 3.16 11.75
C LEU A 82 13.02 2.44 13.00
N LEU A 83 12.68 1.16 13.17
CA LEU A 83 13.11 0.37 14.33
C LEU A 83 14.63 0.23 14.39
N LEU A 84 15.30 0.04 13.25
CA LEU A 84 16.77 -0.01 13.17
C LEU A 84 17.45 1.33 13.53
N HIS A 85 16.73 2.45 13.39
CA HIS A 85 17.20 3.77 13.77
C HIS A 85 16.69 4.23 15.16
N GLY A 86 16.17 3.30 15.97
CA GLY A 86 15.69 3.59 17.33
C GLY A 86 14.43 4.46 17.37
N ARG A 87 13.64 4.45 16.29
CA ARG A 87 12.35 5.15 16.18
C ARG A 87 11.18 4.18 16.32
N THR A 88 10.04 4.70 16.74
CA THR A 88 8.80 3.93 16.79
C THR A 88 8.11 3.92 15.42
N TRP A 89 7.27 2.91 15.15
CA TRP A 89 6.44 2.87 13.96
C TRP A 89 5.32 3.92 13.98
N PHE A 90 4.76 4.24 12.82
CA PHE A 90 3.72 5.26 12.65
C PHE A 90 2.35 4.62 12.40
N PRO A 91 1.57 4.26 13.43
CA PRO A 91 0.25 3.63 13.25
C PRO A 91 -0.72 4.49 12.44
N LEU A 92 -0.65 5.81 12.58
CA LEU A 92 -1.49 6.73 11.81
C LEU A 92 -1.23 6.61 10.29
N LEU A 93 0.02 6.47 9.86
CA LEU A 93 0.34 6.27 8.44
C LEU A 93 -0.17 4.93 7.90
N TYR A 94 -0.21 3.87 8.72
CA TYR A 94 -0.86 2.62 8.34
C TYR A 94 -2.34 2.82 8.05
N VAL A 95 -3.05 3.49 8.96
CA VAL A 95 -4.49 3.75 8.81
C VAL A 95 -4.77 4.64 7.61
N LEU A 96 -3.97 5.71 7.40
CA LEU A 96 -4.13 6.59 6.25
C LEU A 96 -3.88 5.85 4.94
N ASN A 97 -2.82 5.05 4.86
CA ASN A 97 -2.53 4.24 3.68
C ASN A 97 -3.64 3.22 3.38
N LEU A 98 -4.16 2.55 4.40
CA LEU A 98 -5.28 1.62 4.28
C LEU A 98 -6.52 2.32 3.72
N VAL A 99 -6.91 3.46 4.31
CA VAL A 99 -8.14 4.18 3.92
C VAL A 99 -8.03 4.73 2.50
N ILE A 100 -6.90 5.34 2.15
CA ILE A 100 -6.69 5.89 0.81
C ILE A 100 -6.69 4.76 -0.22
N HIS A 101 -5.96 3.66 0.02
CA HIS A 101 -5.93 2.51 -0.88
C HIS A 101 -7.33 1.92 -1.08
N MET A 102 -8.09 1.73 -0.01
CA MET A 102 -9.47 1.22 -0.07
C MET A 102 -10.38 2.12 -0.92
N ILE A 103 -10.27 3.46 -0.79
CA ILE A 103 -11.05 4.41 -1.58
C ILE A 103 -10.68 4.33 -3.06
N VAL A 104 -9.39 4.33 -3.37
CA VAL A 104 -8.87 4.30 -4.75
C VAL A 104 -9.28 3.00 -5.44
N ASP A 105 -9.10 1.86 -4.78
CA ASP A 105 -9.53 0.56 -5.30
C ASP A 105 -11.04 0.50 -5.55
N ASN A 106 -11.84 1.06 -4.65
CA ASN A 106 -13.28 1.14 -4.84
C ASN A 106 -13.66 2.05 -6.02
N MET A 107 -12.95 3.15 -6.24
CA MET A 107 -13.15 4.04 -7.40
C MET A 107 -12.88 3.30 -8.72
N LYS A 108 -11.89 2.43 -8.77
CA LYS A 108 -11.57 1.61 -9.93
C LYS A 108 -12.53 0.43 -10.08
N ALA A 109 -12.67 -0.41 -9.04
CA ALA A 109 -13.36 -1.70 -9.11
C ALA A 109 -14.89 -1.59 -9.18
N ASN A 110 -15.49 -0.57 -8.54
CA ASN A 110 -16.93 -0.46 -8.37
C ASN A 110 -17.56 0.81 -8.95
N GLN A 111 -16.83 1.94 -8.92
CA GLN A 111 -17.34 3.20 -9.43
C GLN A 111 -16.93 3.47 -10.88
N HIS A 112 -15.91 2.76 -11.39
CA HIS A 112 -15.37 2.92 -12.74
C HIS A 112 -14.96 4.36 -13.07
N LYS A 113 -14.45 5.10 -12.06
CA LYS A 113 -14.05 6.51 -12.19
C LYS A 113 -12.61 6.70 -12.65
N ILE A 114 -11.77 5.70 -12.43
CA ILE A 114 -10.35 5.70 -12.78
C ILE A 114 -9.98 4.41 -13.50
N ASN A 115 -9.00 4.51 -14.39
CA ASN A 115 -8.41 3.37 -15.10
C ASN A 115 -7.22 2.77 -14.33
N LEU A 116 -6.59 1.72 -14.88
CA LEU A 116 -5.45 1.07 -14.27
C LEU A 116 -4.23 2.00 -14.11
N ILE A 117 -3.99 2.87 -15.09
CA ILE A 117 -2.83 3.79 -15.05
C ILE A 117 -3.02 4.82 -13.92
N GLU A 118 -4.20 5.42 -13.85
CA GLU A 118 -4.54 6.41 -12.81
C GLU A 118 -4.47 5.79 -11.41
N ASP A 119 -5.03 4.61 -11.24
CA ASP A 119 -4.96 3.80 -10.02
C ASP A 119 -3.51 3.57 -9.58
N GLN A 120 -2.66 3.09 -10.47
CA GLN A 120 -1.25 2.81 -10.15
C GLN A 120 -0.45 4.09 -9.88
N LEU A 121 -0.72 5.19 -10.60
CA LEU A 121 -0.09 6.48 -10.32
C LEU A 121 -0.45 7.01 -8.92
N ILE A 122 -1.69 6.83 -8.49
CA ILE A 122 -2.13 7.24 -7.14
C ILE A 122 -1.41 6.38 -6.08
N HIS A 123 -1.34 5.07 -6.25
CA HIS A 123 -0.66 4.19 -5.30
C HIS A 123 0.85 4.46 -5.22
N ILE A 124 1.51 4.68 -6.36
CA ILE A 124 2.93 5.04 -6.40
C ILE A 124 3.15 6.41 -5.70
N SER A 125 2.30 7.39 -5.96
CA SER A 125 2.36 8.68 -5.27
C SER A 125 2.18 8.55 -3.76
N GLN A 126 1.25 7.72 -3.32
CA GLN A 126 1.00 7.40 -1.91
C GLN A 126 2.25 6.79 -1.25
N ILE A 127 2.93 5.87 -1.93
CA ILE A 127 4.18 5.25 -1.48
C ILE A 127 5.29 6.29 -1.34
N ILE A 128 5.49 7.13 -2.36
CA ILE A 128 6.54 8.17 -2.36
C ILE A 128 6.30 9.17 -1.23
N ILE A 129 5.07 9.64 -1.05
CA ILE A 129 4.73 10.59 0.03
C ILE A 129 4.97 9.96 1.39
N THR A 130 4.53 8.72 1.59
CA THR A 130 4.75 7.98 2.84
C THR A 130 6.25 7.83 3.14
N TRP A 131 7.02 7.43 2.13
CA TRP A 131 8.47 7.32 2.24
C TRP A 131 9.13 8.66 2.60
N LEU A 132 8.78 9.75 1.92
CA LEU A 132 9.32 11.10 2.22
C LEU A 132 9.02 11.53 3.66
N ILE A 133 7.80 11.30 4.15
CA ILE A 133 7.44 11.60 5.54
C ILE A 133 8.33 10.83 6.50
N ILE A 134 8.51 9.54 6.27
CA ILE A 134 9.27 8.68 7.20
C ILE A 134 10.75 9.00 7.19
N ILE A 135 11.39 9.14 6.02
CA ILE A 135 12.82 9.44 5.96
C ILE A 135 13.16 10.83 6.50
N SER A 136 12.20 11.78 6.54
CA SER A 136 12.40 13.10 7.15
C SER A 136 12.45 13.06 8.68
N THR A 137 12.07 11.94 9.29
CA THR A 137 12.09 11.76 10.75
C THR A 137 13.37 11.10 11.27
N VAL A 138 14.23 10.62 10.37
CA VAL A 138 15.50 9.93 10.66
C VAL A 138 16.66 10.70 10.08
#